data_3d165aee35f08de7aff007754066210a
#
_entry.id   3d165aee35f08de7aff007754066210a
#
_cell.length_a   1.000
_cell.length_b   1.000
_cell.length_c   1.000
_cell.angle_alpha   90.00
_cell.angle_beta   90.00
_cell.angle_gamma   90.00
#
_symmetry.space_group_name_H-M   'P 1'
#
loop_
_entity.id
_entity.type
_entity.pdbx_description
1 polymer ?
#
loop_
_entity_poly.entity_id
_entity_poly.type
_entity_poly.pdbx_seq_one_letter_code
_entity_poly.pdbx_strand_id
1 'polypeptide(L)'
;MQIYADNAATTKMSEAAIQAMNDCVRNWWGNPSSLYGIGQRAKEKLEEAREEVAAVINAEPREIIFTSGGSESDNQALLTAALNGRKNGKTHIISSAFEHHAILHTLNKLEKNGFEITLLPVHESGIIRLDELEAAIREDTCLVTIMTANNEIGTIQPIAEIGAVCKKHGVLFHTDADQAVGHLPIDVKAQNIDMLSASAHKFHGPKGVGFLYARKGIILQNLIEGGAQERGKRAGTENLPGIMAMAAALNEAVANIEKNNAHLTEIRDYIIKGLSEIPHSALNGDAKQRLAGNINFSFEGIEGEGILLLLDQKGISASSGSACTSGALDPSHVLLSIGRIHDVAHGSLRLSIGEDITKEQADYIIESVKEVVAHLRSFSPVWRDLTEGKKDFILK
;
A
#
# COMPACT_ATOMS: atom_id res chain seq x y z
N MET A 1 -24.52 8.12 12.97
CA MET A 1 -23.83 8.40 11.68
C MET A 1 -22.94 7.20 11.40
N GLN A 2 -22.81 6.78 10.14
CA GLN A 2 -21.85 5.70 9.80
C GLN A 2 -20.75 6.28 8.92
N ILE A 3 -19.50 6.11 9.32
CA ILE A 3 -18.33 6.68 8.64
C ILE A 3 -17.32 5.55 8.41
N TYR A 4 -16.95 5.33 7.15
CA TYR A 4 -15.89 4.39 6.80
C TYR A 4 -14.56 5.13 6.65
N ALA A 5 -13.68 4.96 7.62
CA ALA A 5 -12.35 5.58 7.68
C ALA A 5 -11.21 4.55 7.66
N ASP A 6 -11.40 3.46 6.89
CA ASP A 6 -10.40 2.39 6.73
C ASP A 6 -10.12 2.05 5.25
N ASN A 7 -10.07 3.08 4.39
CA ASN A 7 -9.83 2.91 2.95
C ASN A 7 -8.43 2.35 2.63
N ALA A 8 -7.45 2.48 3.50
CA ALA A 8 -6.14 1.86 3.34
C ALA A 8 -6.19 0.32 3.49
N ALA A 9 -7.20 -0.23 4.19
CA ALA A 9 -7.41 -1.66 4.24
C ALA A 9 -8.08 -2.17 2.97
N THR A 10 -9.18 -1.54 2.55
CA THR A 10 -9.90 -1.79 1.28
C THR A 10 -10.85 -0.65 1.00
N THR A 11 -11.15 -0.41 -0.27
CA THR A 11 -12.13 0.59 -0.67
C THR A 11 -13.45 -0.07 -1.13
N LYS A 12 -14.54 0.71 -1.10
CA LYS A 12 -15.79 0.34 -1.76
C LYS A 12 -15.58 0.41 -3.27
N MET A 13 -16.12 -0.57 -4.02
CA MET A 13 -16.07 -0.51 -5.48
C MET A 13 -16.81 0.72 -6.01
N SER A 14 -16.21 1.39 -7.00
CA SER A 14 -16.86 2.51 -7.69
C SER A 14 -18.00 2.01 -8.59
N GLU A 15 -18.92 2.92 -8.92
CA GLU A 15 -20.03 2.59 -9.81
C GLU A 15 -19.55 2.22 -11.21
N ALA A 16 -18.50 2.89 -11.70
CA ALA A 16 -17.85 2.55 -12.97
C ALA A 16 -17.30 1.11 -12.98
N ALA A 17 -16.64 0.70 -11.89
CA ALA A 17 -16.14 -0.66 -11.72
C ALA A 17 -17.27 -1.70 -11.69
N ILE A 18 -18.36 -1.40 -10.96
CA ILE A 18 -19.53 -2.29 -10.87
C ILE A 18 -20.18 -2.46 -12.25
N GLN A 19 -20.34 -1.38 -13.01
CA GLN A 19 -20.93 -1.39 -14.36
C GLN A 19 -20.06 -2.19 -15.34
N ALA A 20 -18.74 -1.97 -15.36
CA ALA A 20 -17.80 -2.70 -16.20
C ALA A 20 -17.80 -4.21 -15.88
N MET A 21 -17.85 -4.59 -14.60
CA MET A 21 -17.97 -5.99 -14.18
C MET A 21 -19.27 -6.62 -14.66
N ASN A 22 -20.40 -5.94 -14.45
CA ASN A 22 -21.72 -6.42 -14.88
C ASN A 22 -21.83 -6.57 -16.40
N ASP A 23 -21.26 -5.62 -17.16
CA ASP A 23 -21.20 -5.71 -18.63
C ASP A 23 -20.41 -6.95 -19.06
N CYS A 24 -19.24 -7.16 -18.46
CA CYS A 24 -18.42 -8.33 -18.75
C CYS A 24 -19.14 -9.65 -18.52
N VAL A 25 -19.73 -9.81 -17.34
CA VAL A 25 -20.43 -11.05 -16.95
C VAL A 25 -21.60 -11.37 -17.90
N ARG A 26 -22.29 -10.35 -18.44
CA ARG A 26 -23.43 -10.51 -19.34
C ARG A 26 -23.02 -10.72 -20.80
N ASN A 27 -22.01 -10.01 -21.28
CA ASN A 27 -21.74 -9.86 -22.69
C ASN A 27 -20.39 -10.46 -23.16
N TRP A 28 -19.39 -10.60 -22.27
CA TRP A 28 -18.00 -10.97 -22.61
C TRP A 28 -17.50 -12.19 -21.86
N TRP A 29 -18.37 -13.17 -21.64
CA TRP A 29 -18.14 -14.38 -20.81
C TRP A 29 -17.27 -15.47 -21.46
N GLY A 30 -16.83 -15.27 -22.71
CA GLY A 30 -15.99 -16.24 -23.43
C GLY A 30 -14.59 -16.38 -22.80
N ASN A 31 -13.97 -17.55 -23.00
CA ASN A 31 -12.57 -17.74 -22.61
C ASN A 31 -11.65 -17.02 -23.60
N PRO A 32 -10.82 -16.04 -23.16
CA PRO A 32 -9.93 -15.28 -24.04
C PRO A 32 -8.90 -16.13 -24.82
N SER A 33 -8.61 -17.35 -24.36
CA SER A 33 -7.70 -18.28 -25.04
C SER A 33 -8.35 -19.08 -26.17
N SER A 34 -9.68 -18.99 -26.34
CA SER A 34 -10.39 -19.76 -27.35
C SER A 34 -10.34 -19.13 -28.74
N LEU A 35 -10.30 -19.97 -29.81
CA LEU A 35 -10.19 -19.52 -31.19
C LEU A 35 -11.51 -19.04 -31.81
N TYR A 36 -12.65 -19.43 -31.24
CA TYR A 36 -13.97 -19.06 -31.75
C TYR A 36 -14.38 -17.64 -31.35
N GLY A 37 -15.33 -17.04 -32.08
CA GLY A 37 -15.67 -15.62 -32.00
C GLY A 37 -16.03 -15.07 -30.61
N ILE A 38 -16.70 -15.85 -29.74
CA ILE A 38 -17.01 -15.41 -28.38
C ILE A 38 -15.70 -15.24 -27.55
N GLY A 39 -14.75 -16.16 -27.72
CA GLY A 39 -13.47 -16.08 -27.06
C GLY A 39 -12.61 -14.92 -27.58
N GLN A 40 -12.61 -14.69 -28.91
CA GLN A 40 -11.85 -13.57 -29.50
C GLN A 40 -12.36 -12.21 -29.02
N ARG A 41 -13.68 -12.01 -28.91
CA ARG A 41 -14.26 -10.78 -28.35
C ARG A 41 -13.87 -10.58 -26.87
N ALA A 42 -13.85 -11.66 -26.08
CA ALA A 42 -13.37 -11.60 -24.71
C ALA A 42 -11.88 -11.23 -24.63
N LYS A 43 -11.07 -11.75 -25.58
CA LYS A 43 -9.65 -11.37 -25.70
C LYS A 43 -9.45 -9.91 -26.08
N GLU A 44 -10.27 -9.38 -27.00
CA GLU A 44 -10.24 -7.96 -27.35
C GLU A 44 -10.48 -7.10 -26.10
N LYS A 45 -11.48 -7.43 -25.27
CA LYS A 45 -11.75 -6.71 -24.02
C LYS A 45 -10.63 -6.86 -22.98
N LEU A 46 -9.96 -7.99 -22.93
CA LEU A 46 -8.78 -8.19 -22.09
C LEU A 46 -7.63 -7.25 -22.50
N GLU A 47 -7.36 -7.16 -23.81
CA GLU A 47 -6.28 -6.30 -24.30
C GLU A 47 -6.64 -4.81 -24.21
N GLU A 48 -7.90 -4.39 -24.46
CA GLU A 48 -8.37 -3.02 -24.19
C GLU A 48 -8.11 -2.63 -22.72
N ALA A 49 -8.52 -3.45 -21.76
CA ALA A 49 -8.27 -3.20 -20.33
C ALA A 49 -6.77 -3.11 -20.01
N ARG A 50 -5.94 -3.92 -20.70
CA ARG A 50 -4.48 -3.90 -20.54
C ARG A 50 -3.87 -2.60 -21.07
N GLU A 51 -4.34 -2.11 -22.22
CA GLU A 51 -3.92 -0.84 -22.80
C GLU A 51 -4.28 0.33 -21.89
N GLU A 52 -5.48 0.32 -21.30
CA GLU A 52 -5.92 1.33 -20.33
C GLU A 52 -5.02 1.36 -19.09
N VAL A 53 -4.77 0.20 -18.47
CA VAL A 53 -3.89 0.11 -17.29
C VAL A 53 -2.46 0.57 -17.61
N ALA A 54 -1.93 0.18 -18.77
CA ALA A 54 -0.59 0.58 -19.19
C ALA A 54 -0.48 2.10 -19.41
N ALA A 55 -1.49 2.70 -20.05
CA ALA A 55 -1.51 4.12 -20.34
C ALA A 55 -1.44 4.99 -19.08
N VAL A 56 -2.14 4.57 -18.02
CA VAL A 56 -2.21 5.28 -16.74
C VAL A 56 -0.85 5.47 -16.07
N ILE A 57 0.06 4.50 -16.22
CA ILE A 57 1.40 4.53 -15.61
C ILE A 57 2.51 4.81 -16.63
N ASN A 58 2.17 5.21 -17.86
CA ASN A 58 3.11 5.42 -18.98
C ASN A 58 3.93 4.17 -19.36
N ALA A 59 3.31 2.97 -19.26
CA ALA A 59 3.89 1.69 -19.68
C ALA A 59 3.45 1.27 -21.08
N GLU A 60 4.09 0.23 -21.63
CA GLU A 60 3.61 -0.49 -22.83
C GLU A 60 2.64 -1.61 -22.40
N PRO A 61 1.57 -1.92 -23.15
CA PRO A 61 0.60 -2.96 -22.77
C PRO A 61 1.24 -4.32 -22.46
N ARG A 62 2.30 -4.69 -23.19
CA ARG A 62 3.02 -5.96 -22.97
C ARG A 62 3.83 -6.01 -21.66
N GLU A 63 4.01 -4.89 -20.99
CA GLU A 63 4.70 -4.78 -19.70
C GLU A 63 3.76 -5.00 -18.51
N ILE A 64 2.44 -5.10 -18.77
CA ILE A 64 1.42 -5.38 -17.76
C ILE A 64 1.11 -6.88 -17.73
N ILE A 65 1.11 -7.45 -16.53
CA ILE A 65 0.69 -8.82 -16.24
C ILE A 65 -0.40 -8.76 -15.17
N PHE A 66 -1.57 -9.32 -15.47
CA PHE A 66 -2.65 -9.39 -14.49
C PHE A 66 -2.41 -10.48 -13.47
N THR A 67 -2.67 -10.15 -12.20
CA THR A 67 -2.46 -11.01 -11.04
C THR A 67 -3.71 -11.04 -10.17
N SER A 68 -3.67 -11.77 -9.06
CA SER A 68 -4.77 -11.77 -8.08
C SER A 68 -4.71 -10.59 -7.09
N GLY A 69 -3.66 -9.75 -7.14
CA GLY A 69 -3.47 -8.60 -6.25
C GLY A 69 -2.02 -8.30 -5.96
N GLY A 70 -1.77 -7.30 -5.11
CA GLY A 70 -0.44 -6.81 -4.78
C GLY A 70 0.48 -7.89 -4.25
N SER A 71 0.03 -8.71 -3.30
CA SER A 71 0.88 -9.77 -2.73
C SER A 71 1.40 -10.79 -3.77
N GLU A 72 0.59 -11.16 -4.78
CA GLU A 72 1.06 -12.01 -5.88
C GLU A 72 2.08 -11.25 -6.72
N SER A 73 1.81 -9.99 -7.05
CA SER A 73 2.70 -9.13 -7.83
C SER A 73 4.05 -8.93 -7.15
N ASP A 74 4.06 -8.61 -5.86
CA ASP A 74 5.26 -8.46 -5.04
C ASP A 74 6.11 -9.73 -5.03
N ASN A 75 5.47 -10.86 -4.73
CA ASN A 75 6.16 -12.14 -4.71
C ASN A 75 6.80 -12.48 -6.07
N GLN A 76 6.07 -12.25 -7.17
CA GLN A 76 6.59 -12.50 -8.52
C GLN A 76 7.74 -11.56 -8.88
N ALA A 77 7.66 -10.28 -8.51
CA ALA A 77 8.72 -9.31 -8.73
C ALA A 77 10.00 -9.68 -7.98
N LEU A 78 9.90 -9.95 -6.68
CA LEU A 78 11.04 -10.33 -5.85
C LEU A 78 11.68 -11.64 -6.31
N LEU A 79 10.86 -12.67 -6.57
CA LEU A 79 11.35 -13.95 -7.08
C LEU A 79 12.05 -13.80 -8.43
N THR A 80 11.49 -12.97 -9.32
CA THR A 80 12.08 -12.66 -10.63
C THR A 80 13.46 -12.03 -10.49
N ALA A 81 13.58 -10.98 -9.69
CA ALA A 81 14.86 -10.29 -9.49
C ALA A 81 15.89 -11.20 -8.81
N ALA A 82 15.49 -11.94 -7.77
CA ALA A 82 16.34 -12.86 -7.04
C ALA A 82 16.91 -13.98 -7.94
N LEU A 83 16.05 -14.70 -8.66
CA LEU A 83 16.49 -15.82 -9.50
C LEU A 83 17.32 -15.38 -10.71
N ASN A 84 16.97 -14.24 -11.32
CA ASN A 84 17.77 -13.67 -12.41
C ASN A 84 19.11 -13.12 -11.90
N GLY A 85 19.12 -12.49 -10.73
CA GLY A 85 20.33 -12.00 -10.08
C GLY A 85 21.29 -13.15 -9.79
N ARG A 86 20.81 -14.24 -9.19
CA ARG A 86 21.62 -15.42 -8.84
C ARG A 86 22.33 -16.04 -10.06
N LYS A 87 21.66 -16.06 -11.23
CA LYS A 87 22.28 -16.54 -12.48
C LYS A 87 23.51 -15.72 -12.89
N ASN A 88 23.59 -14.48 -12.41
CA ASN A 88 24.67 -13.53 -12.67
C ASN A 88 25.59 -13.32 -11.45
N GLY A 89 25.51 -14.20 -10.44
CA GLY A 89 26.33 -14.11 -9.21
C GLY A 89 25.89 -13.01 -8.25
N LYS A 90 24.70 -12.44 -8.43
CA LYS A 90 24.16 -11.38 -7.56
C LYS A 90 23.13 -11.95 -6.60
N THR A 91 23.35 -11.79 -5.30
CA THR A 91 22.52 -12.37 -4.25
C THR A 91 22.14 -11.38 -3.15
N HIS A 92 22.43 -10.10 -3.31
CA HIS A 92 22.07 -9.07 -2.34
C HIS A 92 20.82 -8.31 -2.78
N ILE A 93 19.91 -8.07 -1.82
CA ILE A 93 18.66 -7.33 -1.99
C ILE A 93 18.55 -6.25 -0.92
N ILE A 94 18.20 -5.04 -1.32
CA ILE A 94 17.96 -3.91 -0.41
C ILE A 94 16.46 -3.65 -0.35
N SER A 95 15.95 -3.44 0.87
CA SER A 95 14.56 -3.08 1.13
C SER A 95 14.47 -2.08 2.29
N SER A 96 13.27 -1.73 2.73
CA SER A 96 13.09 -0.89 3.92
C SER A 96 12.51 -1.68 5.10
N ALA A 97 12.72 -1.15 6.32
CA ALA A 97 12.29 -1.82 7.55
C ALA A 97 10.76 -1.82 7.75
N PHE A 98 10.01 -1.06 6.97
CA PHE A 98 8.57 -0.85 7.17
C PHE A 98 7.67 -1.31 6.00
N GLU A 99 8.20 -2.15 5.12
CA GLU A 99 7.46 -2.71 3.98
C GLU A 99 6.23 -3.52 4.42
N HIS A 100 5.31 -3.71 3.48
CA HIS A 100 4.21 -4.64 3.67
C HIS A 100 4.73 -6.08 3.88
N HIS A 101 3.98 -6.89 4.65
CA HIS A 101 4.36 -8.28 4.94
C HIS A 101 4.55 -9.15 3.68
N ALA A 102 3.90 -8.83 2.55
CA ALA A 102 4.12 -9.51 1.28
C ALA A 102 5.57 -9.37 0.80
N ILE A 103 6.23 -8.25 1.07
CA ILE A 103 7.65 -8.01 0.83
C ILE A 103 8.50 -8.68 1.91
N LEU A 104 8.28 -8.31 3.19
CA LEU A 104 9.15 -8.77 4.30
C LEU A 104 9.20 -10.29 4.46
N HIS A 105 8.05 -10.97 4.34
CA HIS A 105 8.01 -12.43 4.45
C HIS A 105 8.66 -13.11 3.23
N THR A 106 8.53 -12.50 2.04
CA THR A 106 9.22 -13.00 0.84
C THR A 106 10.73 -12.80 0.96
N LEU A 107 11.19 -11.65 1.47
CA LEU A 107 12.61 -11.40 1.75
C LEU A 107 13.18 -12.40 2.76
N ASN A 108 12.46 -12.66 3.87
CA ASN A 108 12.84 -13.68 4.85
C ASN A 108 12.96 -15.10 4.22
N LYS A 109 12.04 -15.45 3.30
CA LYS A 109 12.14 -16.71 2.55
C LYS A 109 13.37 -16.72 1.64
N LEU A 110 13.68 -15.61 0.97
CA LEU A 110 14.87 -15.50 0.11
C LEU A 110 16.16 -15.57 0.93
N GLU A 111 16.23 -14.94 2.10
CA GLU A 111 17.35 -15.01 3.02
C GLU A 111 17.66 -16.46 3.44
N LYS A 112 16.62 -17.24 3.83
CA LYS A 112 16.74 -18.68 4.12
C LYS A 112 17.21 -19.50 2.92
N ASN A 113 17.10 -18.95 1.70
CA ASN A 113 17.58 -19.55 0.45
C ASN A 113 18.90 -18.96 -0.02
N GLY A 114 19.66 -18.29 0.86
CA GLY A 114 21.03 -17.84 0.61
C GLY A 114 21.15 -16.49 -0.11
N PHE A 115 20.14 -15.63 -0.01
CA PHE A 115 20.24 -14.21 -0.34
C PHE A 115 20.64 -13.42 0.90
N GLU A 116 21.34 -12.32 0.71
CA GLU A 116 21.63 -11.36 1.76
C GLU A 116 20.65 -10.18 1.65
N ILE A 117 20.03 -9.80 2.77
CA ILE A 117 19.01 -8.75 2.82
C ILE A 117 19.52 -7.60 3.66
N THR A 118 19.52 -6.39 3.08
CA THR A 118 19.75 -5.15 3.82
C THR A 118 18.43 -4.40 3.96
N LEU A 119 17.98 -4.16 5.19
CA LEU A 119 16.82 -3.34 5.49
C LEU A 119 17.28 -1.93 5.88
N LEU A 120 16.96 -0.94 5.03
CA LEU A 120 17.26 0.46 5.31
C LEU A 120 16.39 0.99 6.45
N PRO A 121 16.92 1.82 7.35
CA PRO A 121 16.13 2.55 8.31
C PRO A 121 15.24 3.58 7.61
N VAL A 122 14.08 3.88 8.21
CA VAL A 122 13.13 4.86 7.67
C VAL A 122 13.04 6.14 8.52
N HIS A 123 13.75 6.16 9.62
CA HIS A 123 13.81 7.29 10.57
C HIS A 123 12.41 7.70 11.08
N GLU A 124 12.34 8.78 11.84
CA GLU A 124 11.08 9.22 12.47
C GLU A 124 10.02 9.66 11.44
N SER A 125 10.44 10.24 10.32
CA SER A 125 9.55 10.68 9.23
C SER A 125 8.95 9.51 8.43
N GLY A 126 9.55 8.32 8.52
CA GLY A 126 9.21 7.20 7.65
C GLY A 126 9.76 7.34 6.22
N ILE A 127 10.79 8.17 6.01
CA ILE A 127 11.43 8.38 4.70
C ILE A 127 12.84 7.80 4.73
N ILE A 128 13.20 6.97 3.75
CA ILE A 128 14.58 6.51 3.59
C ILE A 128 15.50 7.65 3.17
N ARG A 129 16.78 7.57 3.53
CA ARG A 129 17.80 8.51 3.06
C ARG A 129 18.51 7.95 1.82
N LEU A 130 18.66 8.80 0.81
CA LEU A 130 19.28 8.40 -0.46
C LEU A 130 20.77 8.10 -0.32
N ASP A 131 21.48 8.77 0.58
CA ASP A 131 22.88 8.49 0.90
C ASP A 131 23.05 7.12 1.57
N GLU A 132 22.14 6.74 2.46
CA GLU A 132 22.12 5.39 3.07
C GLU A 132 21.80 4.32 2.03
N LEU A 133 20.85 4.57 1.12
CA LEU A 133 20.56 3.68 0.00
C LEU A 133 21.79 3.50 -0.90
N GLU A 134 22.41 4.60 -1.31
CA GLU A 134 23.58 4.56 -2.21
C GLU A 134 24.77 3.83 -1.55
N ALA A 135 24.99 4.05 -0.25
CA ALA A 135 26.04 3.38 0.51
C ALA A 135 25.78 1.86 0.69
N ALA A 136 24.49 1.42 0.68
CA ALA A 136 24.12 0.03 0.82
C ALA A 136 24.26 -0.76 -0.51
N ILE A 137 24.30 -0.10 -1.67
CA ILE A 137 24.42 -0.76 -2.97
C ILE A 137 25.83 -1.35 -3.13
N ARG A 138 25.89 -2.63 -3.48
CA ARG A 138 27.13 -3.41 -3.70
C ARG A 138 27.15 -3.97 -5.14
N GLU A 139 28.29 -4.51 -5.56
CA GLU A 139 28.44 -5.14 -6.88
C GLU A 139 27.48 -6.32 -7.08
N ASP A 140 27.21 -7.07 -6.01
CA ASP A 140 26.29 -8.21 -6.00
C ASP A 140 24.82 -7.85 -5.68
N THR A 141 24.48 -6.57 -5.60
CA THR A 141 23.08 -6.14 -5.44
C THR A 141 22.30 -6.41 -6.73
N CYS A 142 21.19 -7.17 -6.62
CA CYS A 142 20.32 -7.48 -7.75
C CYS A 142 18.98 -6.71 -7.73
N LEU A 143 18.55 -6.24 -6.57
CA LEU A 143 17.26 -5.57 -6.41
C LEU A 143 17.31 -4.53 -5.29
N VAL A 144 16.69 -3.40 -5.54
CA VAL A 144 16.17 -2.49 -4.52
C VAL A 144 14.64 -2.57 -4.58
N THR A 145 13.98 -2.79 -3.45
CA THR A 145 12.51 -2.84 -3.35
C THR A 145 12.05 -1.94 -2.20
N ILE A 146 11.38 -0.84 -2.54
CA ILE A 146 10.89 0.17 -1.59
C ILE A 146 9.47 0.53 -1.98
N MET A 147 8.53 0.43 -1.04
CA MET A 147 7.14 0.80 -1.29
C MET A 147 6.99 2.28 -1.63
N THR A 148 6.05 2.63 -2.50
CA THR A 148 5.81 4.03 -2.88
C THR A 148 5.26 4.86 -1.73
N ALA A 149 4.32 4.28 -0.97
CA ALA A 149 3.72 4.95 0.18
C ALA A 149 3.32 3.92 1.24
N ASN A 150 3.57 4.23 2.50
CA ASN A 150 3.27 3.29 3.57
C ASN A 150 1.76 3.28 3.92
N ASN A 151 1.18 2.10 4.02
CA ASN A 151 -0.24 1.87 4.28
C ASN A 151 -0.69 2.23 5.69
N GLU A 152 0.22 2.32 6.65
CA GLU A 152 -0.10 2.64 8.04
C GLU A 152 0.06 4.13 8.33
N ILE A 153 1.25 4.67 8.12
CA ILE A 153 1.59 6.07 8.46
C ILE A 153 1.40 7.04 7.29
N GLY A 154 1.12 6.55 6.09
CA GLY A 154 0.85 7.35 4.91
C GLY A 154 2.07 8.00 4.26
N THR A 155 3.26 7.91 4.83
CA THR A 155 4.47 8.56 4.30
C THR A 155 4.80 8.10 2.90
N ILE A 156 5.07 9.05 2.00
CA ILE A 156 5.41 8.81 0.58
C ILE A 156 6.93 8.82 0.43
N GLN A 157 7.48 7.85 -0.30
CA GLN A 157 8.92 7.74 -0.58
C GLN A 157 9.34 8.57 -1.80
N PRO A 158 10.60 9.04 -1.87
CA PRO A 158 11.14 9.77 -3.02
C PRO A 158 11.47 8.83 -4.18
N ILE A 159 10.43 8.26 -4.83
CA ILE A 159 10.54 7.16 -5.80
C ILE A 159 11.39 7.52 -7.02
N ALA A 160 11.26 8.76 -7.53
CA ALA A 160 12.04 9.18 -8.71
C ALA A 160 13.54 9.25 -8.40
N GLU A 161 13.90 9.73 -7.23
CA GLU A 161 15.29 9.81 -6.74
C GLU A 161 15.85 8.41 -6.44
N ILE A 162 15.06 7.53 -5.83
CA ILE A 162 15.44 6.12 -5.61
C ILE A 162 15.69 5.44 -6.96
N GLY A 163 14.77 5.59 -7.92
CA GLY A 163 14.92 5.05 -9.26
C GLY A 163 16.15 5.58 -9.99
N ALA A 164 16.47 6.86 -9.81
CA ALA A 164 17.68 7.47 -10.38
C ALA A 164 18.97 6.87 -9.78
N VAL A 165 19.01 6.64 -8.46
CA VAL A 165 20.13 5.96 -7.79
C VAL A 165 20.26 4.53 -8.32
N CYS A 166 19.17 3.75 -8.36
CA CYS A 166 19.20 2.38 -8.86
C CYS A 166 19.69 2.30 -10.31
N LYS A 167 19.19 3.19 -11.18
CA LYS A 167 19.62 3.26 -12.58
C LYS A 167 21.10 3.60 -12.73
N LYS A 168 21.63 4.53 -11.93
CA LYS A 168 23.05 4.91 -11.91
C LYS A 168 23.94 3.70 -11.62
N HIS A 169 23.52 2.81 -10.73
CA HIS A 169 24.26 1.63 -10.30
C HIS A 169 23.90 0.34 -11.10
N GLY A 170 22.96 0.41 -12.05
CA GLY A 170 22.53 -0.75 -12.84
C GLY A 170 21.85 -1.83 -12.01
N VAL A 171 21.14 -1.46 -10.95
CA VAL A 171 20.38 -2.34 -10.07
C VAL A 171 18.89 -2.22 -10.41
N LEU A 172 18.15 -3.34 -10.40
CA LEU A 172 16.71 -3.33 -10.62
C LEU A 172 15.99 -2.61 -9.47
N PHE A 173 14.99 -1.80 -9.83
CA PHE A 173 14.12 -1.12 -8.87
C PHE A 173 12.68 -1.64 -8.97
N HIS A 174 12.19 -2.20 -7.87
CA HIS A 174 10.78 -2.56 -7.66
C HIS A 174 10.14 -1.64 -6.63
N THR A 175 8.87 -1.33 -6.83
CA THR A 175 8.07 -0.63 -5.82
C THR A 175 6.72 -1.31 -5.63
N ASP A 176 6.38 -1.62 -4.38
CA ASP A 176 4.99 -1.86 -3.98
C ASP A 176 4.26 -0.52 -4.03
N ALA A 177 3.33 -0.39 -4.97
CA ALA A 177 2.56 0.83 -5.21
C ALA A 177 1.06 0.65 -4.87
N ASP A 178 0.71 -0.35 -4.06
CA ASP A 178 -0.68 -0.65 -3.69
C ASP A 178 -1.41 0.56 -3.11
N GLN A 179 -0.72 1.39 -2.32
CA GLN A 179 -1.30 2.60 -1.74
C GLN A 179 -1.15 3.85 -2.62
N ALA A 180 -0.44 3.76 -3.74
CA ALA A 180 -0.10 4.90 -4.57
C ALA A 180 -0.86 4.93 -5.91
N VAL A 181 -1.04 3.77 -6.54
CA VAL A 181 -1.80 3.66 -7.80
C VAL A 181 -3.23 4.16 -7.61
N GLY A 182 -3.65 5.10 -8.46
CA GLY A 182 -4.95 5.78 -8.36
C GLY A 182 -5.00 6.95 -7.37
N HIS A 183 -3.95 7.14 -6.53
CA HIS A 183 -3.87 8.23 -5.54
C HIS A 183 -2.74 9.22 -5.82
N LEU A 184 -1.67 8.78 -6.46
CA LEU A 184 -0.52 9.59 -6.83
C LEU A 184 -0.24 9.48 -8.34
N PRO A 185 0.30 10.52 -8.99
CA PRO A 185 0.78 10.41 -10.35
C PRO A 185 1.96 9.44 -10.43
N ILE A 186 1.87 8.46 -11.34
CA ILE A 186 2.93 7.48 -11.58
C ILE A 186 3.33 7.53 -13.04
N ASP A 187 4.63 7.68 -13.30
CA ASP A 187 5.25 7.54 -14.61
C ASP A 187 6.47 6.61 -14.46
N VAL A 188 6.29 5.35 -14.82
CA VAL A 188 7.33 4.32 -14.61
C VAL A 188 8.62 4.61 -15.37
N LYS A 189 8.54 5.34 -16.51
CA LYS A 189 9.71 5.71 -17.30
C LYS A 189 10.46 6.89 -16.67
N ALA A 190 9.74 7.95 -16.29
CA ALA A 190 10.33 9.14 -15.67
C ALA A 190 10.91 8.83 -14.28
N GLN A 191 10.23 7.95 -13.53
CA GLN A 191 10.65 7.53 -12.19
C GLN A 191 11.66 6.37 -12.20
N ASN A 192 12.05 5.87 -13.38
CA ASN A 192 12.99 4.74 -13.55
C ASN A 192 12.59 3.48 -12.77
N ILE A 193 11.31 3.17 -12.74
CA ILE A 193 10.78 1.97 -12.11
C ILE A 193 10.93 0.80 -13.08
N ASP A 194 11.51 -0.31 -12.62
CA ASP A 194 11.67 -1.53 -13.40
C ASP A 194 10.50 -2.51 -13.21
N MET A 195 9.96 -2.58 -12.00
CA MET A 195 8.78 -3.38 -11.65
C MET A 195 7.91 -2.61 -10.65
N LEU A 196 6.58 -2.78 -10.78
CA LEU A 196 5.60 -2.13 -9.89
C LEU A 196 4.45 -3.08 -9.62
N SER A 197 4.07 -3.21 -8.36
CA SER A 197 2.91 -4.00 -7.91
C SER A 197 1.73 -3.10 -7.58
N ALA A 198 0.51 -3.53 -7.94
CA ALA A 198 -0.73 -2.84 -7.61
C ALA A 198 -1.91 -3.79 -7.40
N SER A 199 -2.83 -3.40 -6.51
CA SER A 199 -4.05 -4.13 -6.19
C SER A 199 -5.29 -3.27 -6.36
N ALA A 200 -6.26 -3.75 -7.14
CA ALA A 200 -7.43 -2.98 -7.55
C ALA A 200 -8.28 -2.46 -6.38
N HIS A 201 -8.39 -3.23 -5.30
CA HIS A 201 -9.24 -2.86 -4.18
C HIS A 201 -8.73 -1.67 -3.35
N LYS A 202 -7.58 -1.11 -3.68
CA LYS A 202 -7.04 0.10 -3.05
C LYS A 202 -7.50 1.38 -3.75
N PHE A 203 -7.92 1.28 -5.02
CA PHE A 203 -8.41 2.38 -5.84
C PHE A 203 -9.82 2.12 -6.41
N HIS A 204 -10.73 1.65 -5.55
CA HIS A 204 -12.15 1.42 -5.86
C HIS A 204 -12.44 0.33 -6.90
N GLY A 205 -11.48 -0.54 -7.17
CA GLY A 205 -11.65 -1.74 -7.97
C GLY A 205 -12.07 -2.95 -7.13
N PRO A 206 -12.29 -4.11 -7.78
CA PRO A 206 -12.67 -5.34 -7.08
C PRO A 206 -11.49 -5.96 -6.31
N LYS A 207 -11.80 -6.70 -5.26
CA LYS A 207 -10.86 -7.59 -4.58
C LYS A 207 -10.50 -8.78 -5.48
N GLY A 208 -9.32 -9.36 -5.29
CA GLY A 208 -8.89 -10.57 -6.00
C GLY A 208 -8.42 -10.31 -7.44
N VAL A 209 -8.03 -9.08 -7.76
CA VAL A 209 -7.37 -8.70 -9.01
C VAL A 209 -6.37 -7.57 -8.77
N GLY A 210 -5.27 -7.61 -9.50
CA GLY A 210 -4.23 -6.61 -9.50
C GLY A 210 -3.36 -6.74 -10.73
N PHE A 211 -2.25 -6.04 -10.76
CA PHE A 211 -1.28 -6.17 -11.86
C PHE A 211 0.15 -6.01 -11.37
N LEU A 212 1.05 -6.65 -12.11
CA LEU A 212 2.48 -6.42 -12.07
C LEU A 212 2.89 -5.69 -13.35
N TYR A 213 3.48 -4.53 -13.22
CA TYR A 213 4.28 -3.93 -14.29
C TYR A 213 5.69 -4.51 -14.25
N ALA A 214 6.20 -4.92 -15.39
CA ALA A 214 7.60 -5.33 -15.54
C ALA A 214 8.16 -4.77 -16.85
N ARG A 215 9.17 -3.90 -16.74
CA ARG A 215 9.79 -3.22 -17.87
C ARG A 215 10.28 -4.23 -18.91
N LYS A 216 10.09 -3.91 -20.18
CA LYS A 216 10.58 -4.69 -21.31
C LYS A 216 12.05 -5.08 -21.14
N GLY A 217 12.33 -6.36 -21.33
CA GLY A 217 13.67 -6.95 -21.18
C GLY A 217 13.86 -7.69 -19.85
N ILE A 218 12.97 -7.52 -18.87
CA ILE A 218 12.96 -8.34 -17.66
C ILE A 218 12.33 -9.70 -17.99
N ILE A 219 13.09 -10.78 -17.72
CA ILE A 219 12.61 -12.16 -17.88
C ILE A 219 11.89 -12.54 -16.60
N LEU A 220 10.55 -12.39 -16.60
CA LEU A 220 9.73 -12.76 -15.46
C LEU A 220 9.83 -14.26 -15.16
N GLN A 221 9.98 -14.59 -13.90
CA GLN A 221 9.85 -15.95 -13.37
C GLN A 221 8.38 -16.20 -13.02
N ASN A 222 7.86 -17.36 -13.37
CA ASN A 222 6.49 -17.71 -13.05
C ASN A 222 6.37 -18.03 -11.56
N LEU A 223 5.36 -17.48 -10.93
CA LEU A 223 4.96 -17.87 -9.58
C LEU A 223 3.89 -18.96 -9.63
N ILE A 224 2.99 -18.88 -10.63
CA ILE A 224 1.93 -19.84 -10.89
C ILE A 224 2.20 -20.52 -12.23
N GLU A 225 2.44 -21.82 -12.18
CA GLU A 225 2.72 -22.64 -13.36
C GLU A 225 1.43 -23.21 -13.95
N GLY A 226 1.37 -23.40 -15.29
CA GLY A 226 0.23 -23.98 -15.97
C GLY A 226 0.16 -23.61 -17.45
N GLY A 227 -1.01 -23.12 -17.91
CA GLY A 227 -1.25 -22.74 -19.30
C GLY A 227 -0.52 -21.45 -19.70
N ALA A 228 -0.64 -21.08 -20.98
CA ALA A 228 0.06 -19.95 -21.57
C ALA A 228 -0.63 -18.59 -21.41
N GLN A 229 -1.55 -18.46 -20.46
CA GLN A 229 -2.21 -17.18 -20.15
C GLN A 229 -1.15 -16.13 -19.75
N GLU A 230 -1.51 -14.86 -19.86
CA GLU A 230 -0.58 -13.74 -19.64
C GLU A 230 0.77 -13.95 -20.38
N ARG A 231 0.70 -14.46 -21.61
CA ARG A 231 1.86 -14.74 -22.46
C ARG A 231 2.86 -15.71 -21.80
N GLY A 232 2.33 -16.68 -21.03
CA GLY A 232 3.11 -17.67 -20.30
C GLY A 232 3.78 -17.12 -19.04
N LYS A 233 3.36 -15.94 -18.55
CA LYS A 233 3.94 -15.28 -17.37
C LYS A 233 3.15 -15.53 -16.09
N ARG A 234 1.87 -15.86 -16.25
CA ARG A 234 0.97 -16.17 -15.14
C ARG A 234 -0.15 -17.09 -15.66
N ALA A 235 -0.14 -18.32 -15.24
CA ALA A 235 -1.10 -19.32 -15.69
C ALA A 235 -2.48 -19.17 -15.03
N GLY A 236 -3.48 -19.80 -15.63
CA GLY A 236 -4.89 -19.78 -15.19
C GLY A 236 -5.74 -18.81 -15.99
N THR A 237 -6.97 -19.21 -16.30
CA THR A 237 -7.92 -18.39 -17.06
C THR A 237 -8.06 -17.01 -16.43
N GLU A 238 -7.96 -15.98 -17.25
CA GLU A 238 -7.98 -14.60 -16.83
C GLU A 238 -9.33 -14.22 -16.18
N ASN A 239 -9.28 -13.51 -15.06
CA ASN A 239 -10.45 -12.93 -14.39
C ASN A 239 -10.94 -11.70 -15.15
N LEU A 240 -11.45 -11.91 -16.38
CA LEU A 240 -11.85 -10.80 -17.25
C LEU A 240 -12.84 -9.83 -16.59
N PRO A 241 -13.88 -10.27 -15.85
CA PRO A 241 -14.76 -9.31 -15.16
C PRO A 241 -14.04 -8.44 -14.14
N GLY A 242 -13.13 -9.01 -13.36
CA GLY A 242 -12.33 -8.26 -12.41
C GLY A 242 -11.34 -7.33 -13.08
N ILE A 243 -10.72 -7.74 -14.18
CA ILE A 243 -9.75 -6.95 -14.95
C ILE A 243 -10.42 -5.74 -15.59
N MET A 244 -11.58 -5.89 -16.24
CA MET A 244 -12.34 -4.78 -16.81
C MET A 244 -12.79 -3.79 -15.72
N ALA A 245 -13.27 -4.30 -14.59
CA ALA A 245 -13.66 -3.47 -13.45
C ALA A 245 -12.47 -2.72 -12.84
N MET A 246 -11.30 -3.36 -12.75
CA MET A 246 -10.06 -2.73 -12.30
C MET A 246 -9.65 -1.58 -13.23
N ALA A 247 -9.66 -1.80 -14.55
CA ALA A 247 -9.30 -0.77 -15.52
C ALA A 247 -10.25 0.44 -15.44
N ALA A 248 -11.56 0.20 -15.34
CA ALA A 248 -12.56 1.26 -15.18
C ALA A 248 -12.35 2.07 -13.89
N ALA A 249 -12.11 1.38 -12.75
CA ALA A 249 -11.81 2.04 -11.48
C ALA A 249 -10.53 2.88 -11.54
N LEU A 250 -9.49 2.34 -12.16
CA LEU A 250 -8.20 3.02 -12.28
C LEU A 250 -8.29 4.29 -13.12
N ASN A 251 -8.99 4.23 -14.26
CA ASN A 251 -9.22 5.40 -15.11
C ASN A 251 -10.00 6.49 -14.36
N GLU A 252 -11.05 6.12 -13.62
CA GLU A 252 -11.83 7.06 -12.80
C GLU A 252 -10.97 7.67 -11.69
N ALA A 253 -10.20 6.87 -10.95
CA ALA A 253 -9.35 7.34 -9.88
C ALA A 253 -8.30 8.34 -10.39
N VAL A 254 -7.58 7.98 -11.48
CA VAL A 254 -6.53 8.85 -12.05
C VAL A 254 -7.08 10.15 -12.62
N ALA A 255 -8.25 10.12 -13.29
CA ALA A 255 -8.89 11.33 -13.79
C ALA A 255 -9.26 12.33 -12.66
N ASN A 256 -9.38 11.87 -11.43
CA ASN A 256 -9.79 12.66 -10.28
C ASN A 256 -8.68 12.91 -9.24
N ILE A 257 -7.44 12.46 -9.47
CA ILE A 257 -6.34 12.56 -8.48
C ILE A 257 -6.21 13.98 -7.89
N GLU A 258 -6.11 15.00 -8.73
CA GLU A 258 -5.90 16.38 -8.26
C GLU A 258 -7.07 16.88 -7.41
N LYS A 259 -8.30 16.66 -7.87
CA LYS A 259 -9.52 17.06 -7.16
C LYS A 259 -9.65 16.34 -5.82
N ASN A 260 -9.47 15.02 -5.84
CA ASN A 260 -9.62 14.18 -4.65
C ASN A 260 -8.53 14.51 -3.61
N ASN A 261 -7.27 14.63 -4.06
CA ASN A 261 -6.17 14.96 -3.16
C ASN A 261 -6.30 16.35 -2.55
N ALA A 262 -6.80 17.35 -3.28
CA ALA A 262 -7.05 18.68 -2.71
C ALA A 262 -8.07 18.61 -1.57
N HIS A 263 -9.23 17.97 -1.80
CA HIS A 263 -10.28 17.80 -0.81
C HIS A 263 -9.80 16.97 0.40
N LEU A 264 -9.22 15.80 0.13
CA LEU A 264 -8.74 14.90 1.19
C LEU A 264 -7.66 15.54 2.06
N THR A 265 -6.75 16.30 1.45
CA THR A 265 -5.68 17.01 2.18
C THR A 265 -6.27 18.05 3.13
N GLU A 266 -7.26 18.83 2.69
CA GLU A 266 -7.93 19.82 3.54
C GLU A 266 -8.59 19.15 4.75
N ILE A 267 -9.36 18.08 4.53
CA ILE A 267 -10.07 17.37 5.61
C ILE A 267 -9.09 16.62 6.51
N ARG A 268 -8.06 15.97 5.93
CA ARG A 268 -6.98 15.31 6.68
C ARG A 268 -6.29 16.26 7.64
N ASP A 269 -5.86 17.41 7.13
CA ASP A 269 -5.11 18.39 7.94
C ASP A 269 -6.01 18.99 9.03
N TYR A 270 -7.30 19.15 8.74
CA TYR A 270 -8.29 19.57 9.73
C TYR A 270 -8.44 18.54 10.86
N ILE A 271 -8.54 17.24 10.54
CA ILE A 271 -8.60 16.16 11.54
C ILE A 271 -7.28 16.07 12.32
N ILE A 272 -6.12 16.14 11.64
CA ILE A 272 -4.79 16.12 12.30
C ILE A 272 -4.70 17.24 13.32
N LYS A 273 -5.11 18.47 12.95
CA LYS A 273 -5.13 19.60 13.88
C LYS A 273 -6.00 19.34 15.11
N GLY A 274 -7.21 18.81 14.91
CA GLY A 274 -8.13 18.51 16.01
C GLY A 274 -7.64 17.41 16.95
N LEU A 275 -6.99 16.36 16.40
CA LEU A 275 -6.42 15.28 17.20
C LEU A 275 -5.12 15.69 17.92
N SER A 276 -4.35 16.62 17.36
CA SER A 276 -3.13 17.16 18.00
C SER A 276 -3.43 17.97 19.27
N GLU A 277 -4.69 18.35 19.53
CA GLU A 277 -5.11 18.97 20.78
C GLU A 277 -5.21 17.98 21.95
N ILE A 278 -5.21 16.69 21.67
CA ILE A 278 -5.26 15.65 22.71
C ILE A 278 -3.87 15.55 23.36
N PRO A 279 -3.74 15.80 24.68
CA PRO A 279 -2.43 15.73 25.36
C PRO A 279 -1.80 14.33 25.21
N HIS A 280 -0.48 14.30 25.16
CA HIS A 280 0.30 13.05 25.06
C HIS A 280 -0.19 12.18 23.90
N SER A 281 -0.31 12.81 22.74
CA SER A 281 -0.54 12.18 21.45
C SER A 281 0.48 12.65 20.42
N ALA A 282 0.74 11.84 19.40
CA ALA A 282 1.66 12.20 18.33
C ALA A 282 1.18 11.69 16.97
N LEU A 283 1.31 12.54 15.96
CA LEU A 283 1.18 12.15 14.56
C LEU A 283 2.36 11.23 14.19
N ASN A 284 2.10 10.12 13.51
CA ASN A 284 3.10 9.20 13.04
C ASN A 284 3.42 9.42 11.56
N GLY A 285 4.72 9.35 11.21
CA GLY A 285 5.22 9.62 9.86
C GLY A 285 5.32 11.10 9.49
N ASP A 286 5.72 11.40 8.26
CA ASP A 286 5.90 12.76 7.78
C ASP A 286 4.58 13.55 7.73
N ALA A 287 4.58 14.78 8.17
CA ALA A 287 3.40 15.62 8.24
C ALA A 287 2.96 16.17 6.85
N LYS A 288 3.90 16.29 5.91
CA LYS A 288 3.69 16.92 4.59
C LYS A 288 3.76 15.90 3.45
N GLN A 289 4.81 15.08 3.44
CA GLN A 289 5.03 14.06 2.42
C GLN A 289 4.22 12.80 2.74
N ARG A 290 2.90 12.92 2.63
CA ARG A 290 1.90 11.97 3.11
C ARG A 290 0.75 11.83 2.13
N LEU A 291 0.18 10.62 2.02
CA LEU A 291 -1.07 10.36 1.29
C LEU A 291 -2.18 11.27 1.80
N ALA A 292 -2.97 11.79 0.85
CA ALA A 292 -3.98 12.80 1.13
C ALA A 292 -5.07 12.35 2.13
N GLY A 293 -5.42 11.06 2.14
CA GLY A 293 -6.45 10.51 3.04
C GLY A 293 -5.93 9.83 4.30
N ASN A 294 -4.61 9.77 4.54
CA ASN A 294 -4.06 8.99 5.65
C ASN A 294 -3.76 9.84 6.90
N ILE A 295 -4.23 9.39 8.05
CA ILE A 295 -4.00 9.96 9.38
C ILE A 295 -3.60 8.81 10.31
N ASN A 296 -2.47 8.93 11.00
CA ASN A 296 -2.05 7.94 11.97
C ASN A 296 -1.54 8.62 13.24
N PHE A 297 -2.17 8.33 14.36
CA PHE A 297 -1.80 8.88 15.67
C PHE A 297 -1.50 7.78 16.67
N SER A 298 -0.57 8.05 17.57
CA SER A 298 -0.39 7.30 18.81
C SER A 298 -0.88 8.12 19.99
N PHE A 299 -1.58 7.46 20.94
CA PHE A 299 -2.11 8.03 22.17
C PHE A 299 -1.51 7.28 23.36
N GLU A 300 -0.72 7.97 24.17
CA GLU A 300 -0.05 7.34 25.32
C GLU A 300 -1.03 6.93 26.42
N GLY A 301 -0.76 5.79 27.03
CA GLY A 301 -1.49 5.28 28.20
C GLY A 301 -2.76 4.49 27.89
N ILE A 302 -3.04 4.15 26.64
CA ILE A 302 -4.19 3.34 26.21
C ILE A 302 -3.81 2.35 25.11
N GLU A 303 -4.69 1.40 24.81
CA GLU A 303 -4.53 0.40 23.76
C GLU A 303 -5.43 0.68 22.55
N GLY A 304 -4.89 0.49 21.35
CA GLY A 304 -5.57 0.75 20.08
C GLY A 304 -6.83 -0.10 19.87
N GLU A 305 -6.84 -1.36 20.30
CA GLU A 305 -8.05 -2.20 20.22
C GLU A 305 -9.24 -1.59 20.95
N GLY A 306 -9.02 -1.03 22.14
CA GLY A 306 -10.05 -0.33 22.88
C GLY A 306 -10.59 0.88 22.12
N ILE A 307 -9.70 1.62 21.46
CA ILE A 307 -10.10 2.76 20.61
C ILE A 307 -11.00 2.28 19.48
N LEU A 308 -10.60 1.24 18.75
CA LEU A 308 -11.34 0.72 17.59
C LEU A 308 -12.74 0.24 17.97
N LEU A 309 -12.85 -0.55 19.05
CA LEU A 309 -14.14 -1.06 19.52
C LEU A 309 -15.12 0.04 19.92
N LEU A 310 -14.63 1.08 20.60
CA LEU A 310 -15.47 2.21 21.01
C LEU A 310 -15.82 3.13 19.84
N LEU A 311 -14.93 3.31 18.86
CA LEU A 311 -15.24 4.05 17.64
C LEU A 311 -16.26 3.31 16.78
N ASP A 312 -16.18 1.98 16.67
CA ASP A 312 -17.17 1.17 15.95
C ASP A 312 -18.58 1.31 16.57
N GLN A 313 -18.68 1.30 17.92
CA GLN A 313 -19.97 1.59 18.61
C GLN A 313 -20.52 2.99 18.27
N LYS A 314 -19.66 3.94 17.93
CA LYS A 314 -20.05 5.28 17.46
C LYS A 314 -20.29 5.32 15.94
N GLY A 315 -20.17 4.19 15.25
CA GLY A 315 -20.35 4.06 13.80
C GLY A 315 -19.17 4.52 12.97
N ILE A 316 -17.95 4.60 13.55
CA ILE A 316 -16.71 4.95 12.86
C ILE A 316 -15.87 3.69 12.69
N SER A 317 -15.72 3.23 11.44
CA SER A 317 -14.84 2.12 11.09
C SER A 317 -13.41 2.64 10.86
N ALA A 318 -12.46 2.18 11.68
CA ALA A 318 -11.06 2.59 11.66
C ALA A 318 -10.15 1.38 11.88
N SER A 319 -8.82 1.59 11.83
CA SER A 319 -7.83 0.53 12.05
C SER A 319 -6.74 0.96 13.03
N SER A 320 -5.96 0.01 13.51
CA SER A 320 -4.70 0.26 14.22
C SER A 320 -3.52 -0.18 13.36
N GLY A 321 -2.30 0.25 13.69
CA GLY A 321 -1.10 -0.19 12.99
C GLY A 321 -0.90 -1.71 12.95
N SER A 322 -1.48 -2.46 13.87
CA SER A 322 -1.33 -3.93 13.99
C SER A 322 -2.44 -4.74 13.32
N ALA A 323 -3.36 -4.12 12.58
CA ALA A 323 -4.57 -4.79 12.03
C ALA A 323 -4.28 -5.96 11.06
N CYS A 324 -3.07 -6.06 10.48
CA CYS A 324 -2.71 -7.15 9.58
C CYS A 324 -2.21 -8.42 10.28
N THR A 325 -2.00 -8.39 11.60
CA THR A 325 -1.60 -9.53 12.41
C THR A 325 -2.72 -9.92 13.36
N SER A 326 -3.85 -10.39 12.80
CA SER A 326 -4.99 -10.83 13.60
C SER A 326 -4.55 -11.89 14.62
N GLY A 327 -4.51 -11.50 15.90
CA GLY A 327 -4.18 -12.37 17.04
C GLY A 327 -2.76 -12.21 17.63
N ALA A 328 -1.90 -11.33 17.12
CA ALA A 328 -0.64 -11.02 17.77
C ALA A 328 -0.78 -9.77 18.66
N LEU A 329 -0.34 -9.89 19.91
CA LEU A 329 -0.22 -8.79 20.86
C LEU A 329 0.96 -7.85 20.54
N ASP A 330 1.63 -8.06 19.42
CA ASP A 330 2.80 -7.28 19.03
C ASP A 330 2.41 -5.95 18.37
N PRO A 331 3.09 -4.85 18.70
CA PRO A 331 2.86 -3.55 18.09
C PRO A 331 3.29 -3.57 16.62
N SER A 332 2.77 -2.60 15.84
CA SER A 332 3.13 -2.43 14.44
C SER A 332 4.64 -2.32 14.23
N HIS A 333 5.21 -3.16 13.37
CA HIS A 333 6.61 -3.07 12.95
C HIS A 333 6.91 -1.73 12.26
N VAL A 334 5.92 -1.12 11.59
CA VAL A 334 6.04 0.20 10.97
C VAL A 334 6.28 1.28 12.04
N LEU A 335 5.47 1.28 13.11
CA LEU A 335 5.61 2.24 14.19
C LEU A 335 6.92 2.06 14.96
N LEU A 336 7.35 0.81 15.18
CA LEU A 336 8.67 0.52 15.76
C LEU A 336 9.80 1.02 14.85
N SER A 337 9.68 0.86 13.53
CA SER A 337 10.69 1.30 12.54
C SER A 337 10.87 2.81 12.50
N ILE A 338 9.85 3.60 12.83
CA ILE A 338 9.93 5.07 12.96
C ILE A 338 10.33 5.54 14.37
N GLY A 339 10.76 4.60 15.24
CA GLY A 339 11.27 4.91 16.59
C GLY A 339 10.19 5.06 17.67
N ARG A 340 8.92 4.67 17.40
CA ARG A 340 7.93 4.58 18.49
C ARG A 340 8.28 3.39 19.38
N ILE A 341 8.32 3.61 20.69
CA ILE A 341 8.51 2.49 21.62
C ILE A 341 7.23 1.65 21.73
N HIS A 342 7.38 0.42 22.20
CA HIS A 342 6.32 -0.58 22.29
C HIS A 342 5.01 -0.03 22.90
N ASP A 343 5.09 0.58 24.09
CA ASP A 343 3.93 1.10 24.83
C ASP A 343 3.17 2.21 24.06
N VAL A 344 3.89 3.05 23.33
CA VAL A 344 3.31 4.13 22.51
C VAL A 344 2.73 3.59 21.20
N ALA A 345 3.40 2.60 20.60
CA ALA A 345 2.95 1.98 19.35
C ALA A 345 1.63 1.20 19.53
N HIS A 346 1.40 0.60 20.70
CA HIS A 346 0.14 -0.07 21.04
C HIS A 346 -1.07 0.87 21.04
N GLY A 347 -0.91 2.12 21.45
CA GLY A 347 -1.97 3.12 21.50
C GLY A 347 -2.25 3.80 20.15
N SER A 348 -2.04 3.12 19.02
CA SER A 348 -2.17 3.73 17.70
C SER A 348 -3.59 3.63 17.12
N LEU A 349 -3.96 4.66 16.34
CA LEU A 349 -5.16 4.74 15.54
C LEU A 349 -4.78 5.18 14.12
N ARG A 350 -5.20 4.41 13.12
CA ARG A 350 -5.15 4.82 11.71
C ARG A 350 -6.55 5.14 11.22
N LEU A 351 -6.73 6.34 10.68
CA LEU A 351 -7.88 6.76 9.91
C LEU A 351 -7.43 6.94 8.46
N SER A 352 -8.09 6.28 7.53
CA SER A 352 -7.91 6.49 6.10
C SER A 352 -9.25 6.85 5.47
N ILE A 353 -9.41 8.16 5.25
CA ILE A 353 -10.66 8.77 4.78
C ILE A 353 -10.81 8.64 3.26
N GLY A 354 -12.05 8.51 2.79
CA GLY A 354 -12.41 8.46 1.38
C GLY A 354 -12.88 9.82 0.86
N GLU A 355 -13.05 9.91 -0.46
CA GLU A 355 -13.32 11.15 -1.20
C GLU A 355 -14.71 11.74 -0.90
N ASP A 356 -15.60 10.96 -0.31
CA ASP A 356 -16.96 11.36 0.09
C ASP A 356 -17.04 11.92 1.52
N ILE A 357 -15.91 11.99 2.24
CA ILE A 357 -15.87 12.54 3.60
C ILE A 357 -16.30 14.00 3.64
N THR A 358 -17.20 14.33 4.58
CA THR A 358 -17.64 15.71 4.77
C THR A 358 -16.98 16.35 6.00
N LYS A 359 -17.06 17.68 6.10
CA LYS A 359 -16.54 18.39 7.26
C LYS A 359 -17.30 18.04 8.55
N GLU A 360 -18.61 17.84 8.48
CA GLU A 360 -19.43 17.40 9.63
C GLU A 360 -19.01 16.01 10.11
N GLN A 361 -18.63 15.12 9.18
CA GLN A 361 -18.07 13.81 9.52
C GLN A 361 -16.69 13.94 10.16
N ALA A 362 -15.86 14.85 9.68
CA ALA A 362 -14.55 15.15 10.28
C ALA A 362 -14.70 15.70 11.71
N ASP A 363 -15.64 16.63 11.95
CA ASP A 363 -15.95 17.12 13.29
C ASP A 363 -16.39 15.98 14.21
N TYR A 364 -17.26 15.10 13.72
CA TYR A 364 -17.72 13.93 14.48
C TYR A 364 -16.60 12.94 14.79
N ILE A 365 -15.66 12.71 13.86
CA ILE A 365 -14.47 11.88 14.09
C ILE A 365 -13.62 12.49 15.21
N ILE A 366 -13.30 13.79 15.12
CA ILE A 366 -12.46 14.49 16.11
C ILE A 366 -13.06 14.37 17.51
N GLU A 367 -14.33 14.73 17.68
CA GLU A 367 -15.00 14.67 18.98
C GLU A 367 -15.10 13.23 19.50
N SER A 368 -15.44 12.27 18.63
CA SER A 368 -15.51 10.86 19.02
C SER A 368 -14.17 10.31 19.50
N VAL A 369 -13.06 10.65 18.82
CA VAL A 369 -11.72 10.23 19.26
C VAL A 369 -11.34 10.89 20.58
N LYS A 370 -11.59 12.19 20.76
CA LYS A 370 -11.37 12.89 22.04
C LYS A 370 -12.10 12.22 23.20
N GLU A 371 -13.39 11.94 23.03
CA GLU A 371 -14.21 11.27 24.04
C GLU A 371 -13.70 9.85 24.35
N VAL A 372 -13.40 9.05 23.31
CA VAL A 372 -12.92 7.67 23.46
C VAL A 372 -11.57 7.63 24.18
N VAL A 373 -10.63 8.48 23.78
CA VAL A 373 -9.31 8.57 24.45
C VAL A 373 -9.45 8.98 25.90
N ALA A 374 -10.26 10.01 26.21
CA ALA A 374 -10.51 10.44 27.58
C ALA A 374 -11.17 9.34 28.41
N HIS A 375 -12.16 8.63 27.84
CA HIS A 375 -12.81 7.52 28.49
C HIS A 375 -11.84 6.39 28.83
N LEU A 376 -11.06 5.91 27.86
CA LEU A 376 -10.07 4.83 28.07
C LEU A 376 -9.00 5.23 29.09
N ARG A 377 -8.52 6.46 29.07
CA ARG A 377 -7.56 6.98 30.06
C ARG A 377 -8.12 7.02 31.46
N SER A 378 -9.44 7.26 31.65
CA SER A 378 -10.06 7.37 32.97
C SER A 378 -9.96 6.11 33.83
N PHE A 379 -9.82 4.93 33.25
CA PHE A 379 -9.66 3.66 33.96
C PHE A 379 -8.36 2.90 33.61
N SER A 380 -7.47 3.50 32.80
CA SER A 380 -6.17 2.90 32.49
C SER A 380 -5.21 2.96 33.69
N PRO A 381 -4.70 1.82 34.17
CA PRO A 381 -3.66 1.81 35.18
C PRO A 381 -2.37 2.50 34.71
N VAL A 382 -2.03 2.32 33.43
CA VAL A 382 -0.84 2.93 32.80
C VAL A 382 -0.94 4.45 32.82
N TRP A 383 -2.10 5.00 32.39
CA TRP A 383 -2.36 6.43 32.42
C TRP A 383 -2.31 7.01 33.83
N ARG A 384 -2.86 6.30 34.82
CA ARG A 384 -2.77 6.71 36.22
C ARG A 384 -1.33 6.78 36.72
N ASP A 385 -0.51 5.77 36.42
CA ASP A 385 0.91 5.77 36.82
C ASP A 385 1.69 6.92 36.18
N LEU A 386 1.37 7.29 34.93
CA LEU A 386 1.93 8.45 34.24
C LEU A 386 1.51 9.77 34.93
N THR A 387 0.21 9.96 35.21
CA THR A 387 -0.32 11.19 35.84
C THR A 387 0.06 11.35 37.30
N GLU A 388 0.31 10.26 38.01
CA GLU A 388 0.82 10.27 39.39
C GLU A 388 2.36 10.42 39.48
N GLY A 389 3.04 10.52 38.32
CA GLY A 389 4.51 10.69 38.28
C GLY A 389 5.31 9.43 38.64
N LYS A 390 4.68 8.25 38.60
CA LYS A 390 5.37 6.96 38.79
C LYS A 390 6.12 6.52 37.53
N LYS A 391 5.69 7.02 36.38
CA LYS A 391 6.36 6.88 35.08
C LYS A 391 6.39 8.23 34.39
N ASP A 392 7.38 8.44 33.52
CA ASP A 392 7.49 9.65 32.71
C ASP A 392 6.69 9.51 31.40
N PHE A 393 6.08 10.63 30.99
CA PHE A 393 5.48 10.72 29.67
C PHE A 393 6.54 10.73 28.57
N ILE A 394 6.30 9.99 27.51
CA ILE A 394 7.18 9.90 26.34
C ILE A 394 6.71 10.89 25.26
N LEU A 395 5.39 10.98 25.05
CA LEU A 395 4.81 11.96 24.15
C LEU A 395 4.55 13.26 24.90
N LYS A 396 5.13 14.35 24.39
CA LYS A 396 5.02 15.69 25.00
C LYS A 396 3.77 16.44 24.58
#